data_7f9c9703f9bcf05d03f5e4c888dc4d2f
#
_entry.id   7f9c9703f9bcf05d03f5e4c888dc4d2f
#
_cell.length_a   1.000
_cell.length_b   1.000
_cell.length_c   1.000
_cell.angle_alpha   90.00
_cell.angle_beta   90.00
_cell.angle_gamma   90.00
#
_symmetry.space_group_name_H-M   'P 1'
#
loop_
_entity.id
_entity.type
_entity.pdbx_description
1 polymer ?
#
loop_
_entity_poly.entity_id
_entity_poly.type
_entity_poly.pdbx_seq_one_letter_code
_entity_poly.pdbx_strand_id
1 'polypeptide(L)'
;MSKAREAQRLRLDEMDEREAHQFLTGLLTNLDPEEEYEARHPEDYMLELPQSGERIRGREMMLRFQESYSALSPSDPMRRIRLRRVLVREDLWVVEGIADYDDGREALNVVLILELRDGKMWRDRWYFAGPFEAPQWRSQWVERMESRP
;
A
#
# COMPACT_ATOMS: atom_id res chain seq x y z
N MET A 1 16.20 10.10 18.41
CA MET A 1 16.13 10.51 16.99
C MET A 1 14.68 10.58 16.55
N SER A 2 14.36 11.49 15.62
CA SER A 2 13.01 11.53 15.06
C SER A 2 12.79 10.32 14.15
N LYS A 3 11.54 9.88 14.01
CA LYS A 3 11.15 8.80 13.10
C LYS A 3 11.61 9.06 11.66
N ALA A 4 11.57 10.32 11.23
CA ALA A 4 12.03 10.72 9.91
C ALA A 4 13.53 10.45 9.71
N ARG A 5 14.34 10.72 10.71
CA ARG A 5 15.77 10.43 10.65
C ARG A 5 16.06 8.93 10.62
N GLU A 6 15.27 8.16 11.33
CA GLU A 6 15.35 6.70 11.28
C GLU A 6 14.98 6.18 9.89
N ALA A 7 13.87 6.66 9.32
CA ALA A 7 13.44 6.29 7.99
C ALA A 7 14.45 6.71 6.90
N GLN A 8 15.10 7.86 7.07
CA GLN A 8 16.12 8.33 6.14
C GLN A 8 17.36 7.45 6.10
N ARG A 9 17.72 6.87 7.24
CA ARG A 9 18.85 5.94 7.36
C ARG A 9 18.49 4.51 6.94
N LEU A 10 17.20 4.24 6.85
CA LEU A 10 16.70 2.90 6.59
C LEU A 10 16.96 2.51 5.14
N ARG A 11 17.51 1.32 4.96
CA ARG A 11 17.72 0.70 3.66
C ARG A 11 16.69 -0.40 3.50
N LEU A 12 15.63 -0.12 2.73
CA LEU A 12 14.57 -1.10 2.50
C LEU A 12 15.06 -2.34 1.76
N ASP A 13 16.06 -2.16 0.90
CA ASP A 13 16.67 -3.24 0.13
C ASP A 13 17.47 -4.25 0.99
N GLU A 14 17.72 -3.92 2.25
CA GLU A 14 18.39 -4.80 3.20
C GLU A 14 17.40 -5.61 4.07
N MET A 15 16.11 -5.39 3.90
CA MET A 15 15.07 -6.06 4.68
C MET A 15 14.73 -7.44 4.12
N ASP A 16 14.56 -8.41 5.03
CA ASP A 16 13.94 -9.68 4.69
C ASP A 16 12.41 -9.55 4.68
N GLU A 17 11.69 -10.63 4.37
CA GLU A 17 10.23 -10.60 4.28
C GLU A 17 9.56 -10.23 5.61
N ARG A 18 10.09 -10.69 6.72
CA ARG A 18 9.56 -10.38 8.05
C ARG A 18 9.73 -8.90 8.38
N GLU A 19 10.92 -8.38 8.15
CA GLU A 19 11.23 -6.96 8.39
C GLU A 19 10.41 -6.06 7.48
N ALA A 20 10.27 -6.42 6.21
CA ALA A 20 9.45 -5.70 5.25
C ALA A 20 7.97 -5.69 5.66
N HIS A 21 7.45 -6.84 6.13
CA HIS A 21 6.08 -6.95 6.62
C HIS A 21 5.86 -6.04 7.84
N GLN A 22 6.77 -6.07 8.79
CA GLN A 22 6.70 -5.22 9.99
C GLN A 22 6.78 -3.74 9.63
N PHE A 23 7.69 -3.38 8.75
CA PHE A 23 7.86 -2.00 8.29
C PHE A 23 6.59 -1.47 7.62
N LEU A 24 6.04 -2.22 6.66
CA LEU A 24 4.82 -1.82 5.95
C LEU A 24 3.60 -1.78 6.85
N THR A 25 3.47 -2.71 7.78
CA THR A 25 2.38 -2.70 8.75
C THR A 25 2.43 -1.42 9.58
N GLY A 26 3.60 -1.05 10.07
CA GLY A 26 3.79 0.19 10.82
C GLY A 26 3.48 1.42 9.98
N LEU A 27 3.97 1.46 8.76
CA LEU A 27 3.77 2.57 7.83
C LEU A 27 2.28 2.77 7.52
N LEU A 28 1.57 1.70 7.21
CA LEU A 28 0.16 1.74 6.83
C LEU A 28 -0.78 1.93 8.02
N THR A 29 -0.34 1.61 9.23
CA THR A 29 -1.13 1.76 10.45
C THR A 29 -0.94 3.14 11.08
N ASN A 30 0.28 3.58 11.21
CA ASN A 30 0.62 4.83 11.91
C ASN A 30 0.42 6.07 11.04
N LEU A 31 0.52 5.93 9.74
CA LEU A 31 0.34 7.00 8.76
C LEU A 31 1.09 8.28 9.14
N ASP A 32 2.34 8.14 9.49
CA ASP A 32 3.23 9.27 9.70
C ASP A 32 3.68 9.81 8.35
N PRO A 33 3.17 10.97 7.89
CA PRO A 33 3.51 11.50 6.57
C PRO A 33 5.00 11.74 6.39
N GLU A 34 5.69 12.10 7.45
CA GLU A 34 7.13 12.34 7.42
C GLU A 34 7.91 11.05 7.19
N GLU A 35 7.52 9.98 7.90
CA GLU A 35 8.12 8.66 7.74
C GLU A 35 7.89 8.10 6.32
N GLU A 36 6.68 8.23 5.81
CA GLU A 36 6.34 7.82 4.45
C GLU A 36 7.11 8.62 3.41
N TYR A 37 7.22 9.92 3.62
CA TYR A 37 7.97 10.82 2.74
C TYR A 37 9.44 10.38 2.66
N GLU A 38 10.07 10.13 3.79
CA GLU A 38 11.48 9.72 3.85
C GLU A 38 11.71 8.30 3.30
N ALA A 39 10.71 7.44 3.35
CA ALA A 39 10.81 6.09 2.77
C ALA A 39 10.73 6.07 1.24
N ARG A 40 10.29 7.18 0.63
CA ARG A 40 10.19 7.31 -0.83
C ARG A 40 11.44 7.94 -1.43
N HIS A 41 11.76 7.57 -2.64
CA HIS A 41 12.95 8.05 -3.34
C HIS A 41 12.90 9.57 -3.51
N PRO A 42 13.96 10.31 -3.12
CA PRO A 42 13.92 11.78 -3.08
C PRO A 42 13.85 12.44 -4.45
N GLU A 43 14.38 11.80 -5.48
CA GLU A 43 14.52 12.43 -6.79
C GLU A 43 13.57 11.91 -7.85
N ASP A 44 13.14 10.67 -7.74
CA ASP A 44 12.43 10.02 -8.84
C ASP A 44 11.38 9.02 -8.37
N TYR A 45 10.58 9.40 -7.38
CA TYR A 45 9.47 8.58 -6.92
C TYR A 45 8.26 8.72 -7.85
N MET A 46 7.55 7.61 -8.05
CA MET A 46 6.28 7.63 -8.79
C MET A 46 5.35 6.54 -8.27
N LEU A 47 4.11 6.91 -8.04
CA LEU A 47 3.00 5.98 -7.79
C LEU A 47 2.15 5.89 -9.05
N GLU A 48 1.81 4.67 -9.43
CA GLU A 48 0.85 4.42 -10.50
C GLU A 48 -0.39 3.73 -9.95
N LEU A 49 -1.55 4.16 -10.44
CA LEU A 49 -2.86 3.58 -10.15
C LEU A 49 -3.41 3.01 -11.46
N PRO A 50 -3.02 1.79 -11.86
CA PRO A 50 -3.33 1.28 -13.20
C PRO A 50 -4.82 1.15 -13.50
N GLN A 51 -5.65 0.92 -12.48
CA GLN A 51 -7.08 0.72 -12.69
C GLN A 51 -7.81 2.01 -13.12
N SER A 52 -7.34 3.16 -12.68
CA SER A 52 -7.88 4.46 -13.12
C SER A 52 -7.04 5.12 -14.21
N GLY A 53 -5.82 4.61 -14.44
CA GLY A 53 -4.89 5.19 -15.40
C GLY A 53 -4.17 6.44 -14.89
N GLU A 54 -4.18 6.66 -13.58
CA GLU A 54 -3.57 7.84 -12.96
C GLU A 54 -2.17 7.55 -12.43
N ARG A 55 -1.38 8.60 -12.27
CA ARG A 55 -0.08 8.52 -11.60
C ARG A 55 0.20 9.78 -10.79
N ILE A 56 0.99 9.61 -9.75
CA ILE A 56 1.50 10.71 -8.94
C ILE A 56 3.02 10.73 -9.08
N ARG A 57 3.58 11.87 -9.51
CA ARG A 57 5.02 12.02 -9.67
C ARG A 57 5.62 12.78 -8.50
N GLY A 58 6.64 12.18 -7.90
CA GLY A 58 7.42 12.79 -6.85
C GLY A 58 6.82 12.62 -5.47
N ARG A 59 7.70 12.46 -4.48
CA ARG A 59 7.26 12.24 -3.09
C ARG A 59 6.58 13.46 -2.47
N GLU A 60 6.86 14.66 -2.96
CA GLU A 60 6.19 15.87 -2.49
C GLU A 60 4.73 15.93 -2.93
N MET A 61 4.47 15.55 -4.17
CA MET A 61 3.09 15.46 -4.66
C MET A 61 2.32 14.37 -3.94
N MET A 62 2.98 13.26 -3.64
CA MET A 62 2.39 12.18 -2.85
C MET A 62 2.05 12.62 -1.43
N LEU A 63 2.91 13.43 -0.81
CA LEU A 63 2.64 14.01 0.51
C LEU A 63 1.39 14.88 0.48
N ARG A 64 1.26 15.74 -0.51
CA ARG A 64 0.06 16.59 -0.70
C ARG A 64 -1.20 15.77 -0.93
N PHE A 65 -1.08 14.70 -1.71
CA PHE A 65 -2.17 13.78 -1.93
C PHE A 65 -2.64 13.16 -0.61
N GLN A 66 -1.71 12.67 0.20
CA GLN A 66 -2.03 12.08 1.50
C GLN A 66 -2.65 13.08 2.47
N GLU A 67 -2.15 14.29 2.50
CA GLU A 67 -2.71 15.37 3.32
C GLU A 67 -4.13 15.71 2.89
N SER A 68 -4.37 15.85 1.59
CA SER A 68 -5.71 16.11 1.03
C SER A 68 -6.67 14.98 1.32
N TYR A 69 -6.22 13.74 1.20
CA TYR A 69 -7.03 12.57 1.50
C TYR A 69 -7.44 12.54 2.97
N SER A 70 -6.49 12.77 3.87
CA SER A 70 -6.76 12.82 5.32
C SER A 70 -7.73 13.93 5.70
N ALA A 71 -7.67 15.08 5.01
CA ALA A 71 -8.58 16.20 5.24
C ALA A 71 -10.01 15.90 4.77
N LEU A 72 -10.15 15.16 3.66
CA LEU A 72 -11.45 14.77 3.14
C LEU A 72 -12.16 13.73 4.00
N SER A 73 -11.41 12.85 4.63
CA SER A 73 -11.96 11.73 5.39
C SER A 73 -11.15 11.47 6.67
N PRO A 74 -11.22 12.39 7.67
CA PRO A 74 -10.42 12.24 8.89
C PRO A 74 -10.69 10.94 9.66
N SER A 75 -11.88 10.39 9.50
CA SER A 75 -12.26 9.11 10.09
C SER A 75 -12.21 7.96 9.11
N ASP A 76 -11.67 8.19 7.90
CA ASP A 76 -11.67 7.18 6.86
C ASP A 76 -10.72 6.04 7.20
N PRO A 77 -11.25 4.84 7.23
CA PRO A 77 -10.51 3.62 7.53
C PRO A 77 -9.63 3.10 6.38
N MET A 78 -9.38 3.86 5.31
CA MET A 78 -8.30 3.49 4.37
C MET A 78 -6.97 3.29 5.09
N ARG A 79 -6.96 3.69 6.32
CA ARG A 79 -5.86 3.50 7.26
C ARG A 79 -5.76 2.07 7.80
N ARG A 80 -6.68 1.17 7.45
CA ARG A 80 -6.69 -0.20 7.94
C ARG A 80 -6.42 -1.21 6.85
N ILE A 81 -5.30 -1.07 6.21
CA ILE A 81 -4.83 -2.12 5.32
C ILE A 81 -4.16 -3.19 6.19
N ARG A 82 -4.78 -4.37 6.20
CA ARG A 82 -4.24 -5.53 6.88
C ARG A 82 -3.45 -6.34 5.86
N LEU A 83 -2.17 -6.51 6.10
CA LEU A 83 -1.31 -7.27 5.21
C LEU A 83 -1.48 -8.77 5.44
N ARG A 84 -1.69 -9.49 4.36
CA ARG A 84 -1.68 -10.96 4.36
C ARG A 84 -0.27 -11.47 4.16
N ARG A 85 0.41 -10.93 3.17
CA ARG A 85 1.71 -11.43 2.76
C ARG A 85 2.55 -10.34 2.14
N VAL A 86 3.83 -10.38 2.43
CA VAL A 86 4.85 -9.57 1.76
C VAL A 86 5.89 -10.52 1.21
N LEU A 87 6.11 -10.48 -0.09
CA LEU A 87 7.18 -11.20 -0.75
C LEU A 87 8.29 -10.23 -1.10
N VAL A 88 9.51 -10.60 -0.78
CA VAL A 88 10.69 -9.79 -1.05
C VAL A 88 11.61 -10.56 -1.98
N ARG A 89 11.99 -9.93 -3.08
CA ARG A 89 12.98 -10.49 -4.00
C ARG A 89 13.83 -9.36 -4.54
N GLU A 90 15.06 -9.28 -4.05
CA GLU A 90 15.99 -8.21 -4.45
C GLU A 90 15.39 -6.82 -4.18
N ASP A 91 15.14 -6.05 -5.24
CA ASP A 91 14.56 -4.70 -5.19
C ASP A 91 13.06 -4.68 -5.47
N LEU A 92 12.40 -5.83 -5.43
CA LEU A 92 10.97 -5.96 -5.72
C LEU A 92 10.24 -6.55 -4.52
N TRP A 93 9.22 -5.83 -4.05
CA TRP A 93 8.29 -6.30 -3.03
C TRP A 93 6.91 -6.48 -3.66
N VAL A 94 6.27 -7.61 -3.39
CA VAL A 94 4.88 -7.85 -3.76
C VAL A 94 4.07 -8.03 -2.48
N VAL A 95 3.04 -7.23 -2.33
CA VAL A 95 2.25 -7.11 -1.09
C VAL A 95 0.81 -7.45 -1.37
N GLU A 96 0.25 -8.38 -0.60
CA GLU A 96 -1.18 -8.68 -0.64
C GLU A 96 -1.82 -8.28 0.68
N GLY A 97 -2.96 -7.62 0.61
CA GLY A 97 -3.66 -7.17 1.79
C GLY A 97 -5.14 -6.93 1.55
N ILE A 98 -5.80 -6.46 2.60
CA ILE A 98 -7.21 -6.11 2.58
C ILE A 98 -7.36 -4.75 3.22
N ALA A 99 -8.00 -3.83 2.53
CA ALA A 99 -8.45 -2.56 3.11
C ALA A 99 -9.84 -2.77 3.67
N ASP A 100 -9.97 -2.74 4.98
CA ASP A 100 -11.22 -2.98 5.69
C ASP A 100 -11.74 -1.67 6.27
N TYR A 101 -12.99 -1.35 5.93
CA TYR A 101 -13.63 -0.11 6.35
C TYR A 101 -14.64 -0.42 7.46
N ASP A 102 -14.50 0.23 8.61
CA ASP A 102 -15.40 0.03 9.76
C ASP A 102 -16.78 0.70 9.61
N ASP A 103 -17.03 1.35 8.49
CA ASP A 103 -18.26 2.09 8.24
C ASP A 103 -19.33 1.31 7.49
N GLY A 104 -19.16 0.00 7.37
CA GLY A 104 -20.08 -0.88 6.65
C GLY A 104 -19.82 -1.00 5.16
N ARG A 105 -18.82 -0.29 4.62
CA ARG A 105 -18.39 -0.49 3.24
C ARG A 105 -17.74 -1.87 3.07
N GLU A 106 -17.86 -2.45 1.89
CA GLU A 106 -17.22 -3.71 1.58
C GLU A 106 -15.70 -3.55 1.53
N ALA A 107 -15.00 -4.55 2.05
CA ALA A 107 -13.53 -4.56 2.04
C ALA A 107 -12.98 -4.63 0.61
N LEU A 108 -11.88 -3.95 0.37
CA LEU A 108 -11.16 -3.97 -0.90
C LEU A 108 -9.98 -4.95 -0.83
N ASN A 109 -9.80 -5.72 -1.88
CA ASN A 109 -8.57 -6.48 -2.04
C ASN A 109 -7.48 -5.53 -2.54
N VAL A 110 -6.30 -5.64 -1.95
CA VAL A 110 -5.19 -4.74 -2.24
C VAL A 110 -3.98 -5.56 -2.66
N VAL A 111 -3.40 -5.18 -3.79
CA VAL A 111 -2.09 -5.69 -4.22
C VAL A 111 -1.20 -4.49 -4.51
N LEU A 112 -0.06 -4.44 -3.84
CA LEU A 112 0.94 -3.41 -4.06
C LEU A 112 2.18 -4.06 -4.64
N ILE A 113 2.72 -3.47 -5.69
CA ILE A 113 3.99 -3.87 -6.27
C ILE A 113 4.94 -2.71 -6.10
N LEU A 114 5.95 -2.90 -5.26
CA LEU A 114 6.88 -1.86 -4.87
C LEU A 114 8.27 -2.18 -5.43
N GLU A 115 8.78 -1.30 -6.28
CA GLU A 115 10.14 -1.39 -6.77
C GLU A 115 11.02 -0.42 -5.99
N LEU A 116 12.15 -0.92 -5.50
CA LEU A 116 13.09 -0.13 -4.73
C LEU A 116 14.24 0.36 -5.59
N ARG A 117 14.76 1.52 -5.22
CA ARG A 117 16.00 2.07 -5.80
C ARG A 117 16.71 2.87 -4.72
N ASP A 118 18.02 2.68 -4.61
CA ASP A 118 18.84 3.34 -3.60
C ASP A 118 18.29 3.14 -2.17
N GLY A 119 17.74 1.95 -1.90
CA GLY A 119 17.17 1.61 -0.59
C GLY A 119 15.85 2.26 -0.27
N LYS A 120 15.19 2.90 -1.24
CA LYS A 120 13.93 3.62 -1.06
C LYS A 120 12.86 3.11 -2.04
N MET A 121 11.60 3.37 -1.71
CA MET A 121 10.49 3.12 -2.64
C MET A 121 10.64 4.06 -3.84
N TRP A 122 10.65 3.47 -5.02
CA TRP A 122 10.93 4.20 -6.26
C TRP A 122 9.75 4.19 -7.22
N ARG A 123 9.21 3.01 -7.51
CA ARG A 123 8.04 2.83 -8.37
C ARG A 123 7.04 1.97 -7.65
N ASP A 124 5.90 2.55 -7.33
CA ASP A 124 4.81 1.83 -6.67
C ASP A 124 3.64 1.69 -7.64
N ARG A 125 3.08 0.49 -7.71
CA ARG A 125 1.82 0.25 -8.41
C ARG A 125 0.82 -0.29 -7.40
N TRP A 126 -0.31 0.36 -7.30
CA TRP A 126 -1.36 -0.01 -6.36
C TRP A 126 -2.59 -0.49 -7.11
N TYR A 127 -3.06 -1.67 -6.73
CA TYR A 127 -4.28 -2.26 -7.26
C TYR A 127 -5.28 -2.43 -6.14
N PHE A 128 -6.47 -1.85 -6.32
CA PHE A 128 -7.59 -1.96 -5.39
C PHE A 128 -8.75 -2.59 -6.11
N ALA A 129 -9.25 -3.72 -5.60
CA ALA A 129 -10.35 -4.43 -6.23
C ALA A 129 -11.52 -4.55 -5.26
N GLY A 130 -12.61 -3.89 -5.59
CA GLY A 130 -13.87 -4.05 -4.88
C GLY A 130 -14.58 -5.34 -5.28
N PRO A 131 -15.51 -5.81 -4.45
CA PRO A 131 -16.36 -6.93 -4.82
C PRO A 131 -17.19 -6.62 -6.08
N PHE A 132 -17.49 -7.64 -6.86
CA PHE A 132 -18.37 -7.53 -7.98
C PHE A 132 -19.25 -8.78 -8.07
N GLU A 133 -20.37 -8.66 -8.78
CA GLU A 133 -21.29 -9.77 -8.98
C GLU A 133 -20.64 -10.84 -9.84
N ALA A 134 -20.64 -12.10 -9.35
CA ALA A 134 -20.03 -13.19 -10.06
C ALA A 134 -20.81 -13.50 -11.35
N PRO A 135 -20.11 -13.63 -12.50
CA PRO A 135 -20.78 -13.97 -13.76
C PRO A 135 -21.46 -15.31 -13.71
N GLN A 136 -22.67 -15.37 -14.25
CA GLN A 136 -23.49 -16.59 -14.21
C GLN A 136 -22.90 -17.75 -15.00
N TRP A 137 -22.17 -17.47 -16.08
CA TRP A 137 -21.67 -18.50 -16.99
C TRP A 137 -20.76 -19.52 -16.31
N ARG A 138 -20.13 -19.14 -15.18
CA ARG A 138 -19.21 -20.04 -14.46
C ARG A 138 -19.79 -20.66 -13.21
N SER A 139 -21.07 -20.40 -12.90
CA SER A 139 -21.68 -20.78 -11.63
C SER A 139 -21.66 -22.29 -11.33
N GLN A 140 -21.67 -23.14 -12.35
CA GLN A 140 -21.64 -24.59 -12.16
C GLN A 140 -20.27 -25.15 -11.76
N TRP A 141 -19.21 -24.36 -11.90
CA TRP A 141 -17.85 -24.80 -11.59
C TRP A 141 -17.26 -24.14 -10.37
N VAL A 142 -17.95 -23.18 -9.78
CA VAL A 142 -17.43 -22.41 -8.65
C VAL A 142 -18.35 -22.53 -7.45
N GLU A 143 -17.78 -22.35 -6.27
CA GLU A 143 -18.54 -22.23 -5.03
C GLU A 143 -18.23 -20.90 -4.37
N ARG A 144 -19.11 -20.42 -3.51
CA ARG A 144 -18.87 -19.21 -2.75
C ARG A 144 -17.84 -19.47 -1.67
N MET A 145 -16.85 -18.58 -1.59
CA MET A 145 -15.93 -18.58 -0.47
C MET A 145 -16.67 -18.15 0.79
N GLU A 146 -16.28 -18.72 1.93
CA GLU A 146 -16.76 -18.24 3.21
C GLU A 146 -16.33 -16.80 3.45
N SER A 147 -17.04 -16.10 4.35
CA SER A 147 -16.70 -14.73 4.72
C SER A 147 -15.25 -14.66 5.16
N ARG A 148 -14.53 -13.68 4.66
CA ARG A 148 -13.13 -13.49 4.98
C ARG A 148 -12.97 -13.11 6.44
N PRO A 149 -11.98 -13.70 7.14
CA PRO A 149 -11.70 -13.33 8.52
C PRO A 149 -11.18 -11.92 8.64
#